data_0ad54205ae309636bbeb32d336b4f94a
#
_entry.id   0ad54205ae309636bbeb32d336b4f94a
#
_cell.length_a   1.000
_cell.length_b   1.000
_cell.length_c   1.000
_cell.angle_alpha   90.00
_cell.angle_beta   90.00
_cell.angle_gamma   90.00
#
_symmetry.space_group_name_H-M   'P 1'
#
loop_
_entity.id
_entity.type
_entity.pdbx_description
1 polymer ?
#
loop_
_entity_poly.entity_id
_entity_poly.type
_entity_poly.pdbx_seq_one_letter_code
_entity_poly.pdbx_strand_id
1 'polypeptide(L)' 'MVNYRVRDLKAFLDQLKADGIAIEKTEDFDYGRFAWIRDPEGNRIEIYQPLG' A
#
# COMPACT_ATOMS: atom_id res chain seq x y z
N MET A 1 10.51 -2.32 8.70
CA MET A 1 9.36 -2.11 7.81
C MET A 1 9.85 -1.66 6.44
N VAL A 2 9.38 -2.27 5.38
CA VAL A 2 9.71 -1.87 4.03
C VAL A 2 8.76 -0.77 3.58
N ASN A 3 9.27 0.22 2.87
CA ASN A 3 8.51 1.38 2.42
C ASN A 3 8.64 1.48 0.90
N TYR A 4 7.51 1.49 0.19
CA TYR A 4 7.46 1.65 -1.25
C TYR A 4 6.72 2.91 -1.65
N ARG A 5 7.23 3.59 -2.66
CA ARG A 5 6.59 4.76 -3.24
C ARG A 5 5.99 4.37 -4.59
N VAL A 6 4.70 4.71 -4.79
CA VAL A 6 3.98 4.38 -6.02
C VAL A 6 3.31 5.60 -6.59
N ARG A 7 2.98 5.56 -7.88
CA ARG A 7 2.28 6.66 -8.55
C ARG A 7 0.77 6.55 -8.44
N ASP A 8 0.25 5.32 -8.41
CA ASP A 8 -1.17 5.07 -8.34
C ASP A 8 -1.42 3.97 -7.32
N LEU A 9 -1.73 4.39 -6.11
CA LEU A 9 -1.93 3.46 -5.01
C LEU A 9 -3.14 2.58 -5.24
N LYS A 10 -4.22 3.12 -5.78
CA LYS A 10 -5.44 2.34 -6.01
C LYS A 10 -5.18 1.19 -6.97
N ALA A 11 -4.53 1.47 -8.08
CA ALA A 11 -4.20 0.43 -9.06
C ALA A 11 -3.26 -0.61 -8.46
N PHE A 12 -2.29 -0.16 -7.67
CA PHE A 12 -1.34 -1.04 -7.00
C PHE A 12 -2.06 -1.97 -6.02
N LEU A 13 -2.96 -1.43 -5.21
CA LEU A 13 -3.72 -2.22 -4.25
C LEU A 13 -4.67 -3.20 -4.94
N ASP A 14 -5.28 -2.80 -6.03
CA ASP A 14 -6.14 -3.70 -6.80
C ASP A 14 -5.35 -4.90 -7.31
N GLN A 15 -4.12 -4.67 -7.78
CA GLN A 15 -3.25 -5.75 -8.22
C GLN A 15 -2.89 -6.68 -7.07
N LEU A 16 -2.58 -6.12 -5.89
CA LEU A 16 -2.25 -6.93 -4.72
C LEU A 16 -3.43 -7.79 -4.29
N LYS A 17 -4.64 -7.26 -4.35
CA LYS A 17 -5.84 -8.04 -4.02
C LYS A 17 -6.01 -9.20 -5.01
N ALA A 18 -5.76 -8.95 -6.29
CA ALA A 18 -5.83 -9.99 -7.30
C ALA A 18 -4.79 -11.09 -7.04
N ASP A 19 -3.66 -10.74 -6.46
CA ASP A 19 -2.60 -11.67 -6.09
C ASP A 19 -2.85 -12.37 -4.73
N GLY A 20 -3.96 -12.05 -4.07
CA GLY A 20 -4.31 -12.67 -2.80
C GLY A 20 -3.63 -12.06 -1.58
N ILE A 21 -3.08 -10.87 -1.72
CA ILE A 21 -2.41 -10.18 -0.62
C ILE A 21 -3.42 -9.35 0.16
N ALA A 22 -3.43 -9.53 1.48
CA ALA A 22 -4.33 -8.79 2.36
C ALA A 22 -3.83 -7.38 2.61
N ILE A 23 -4.75 -6.41 2.55
CA ILE A 23 -4.45 -5.02 2.90
C ILE A 23 -4.91 -4.81 4.33
N GLU A 24 -3.98 -4.46 5.23
CA GLU A 24 -4.28 -4.29 6.63
C GLU A 24 -4.98 -2.97 6.92
N LYS A 25 -4.51 -1.89 6.30
CA LYS A 25 -5.00 -0.55 6.60
C LYS A 25 -4.70 0.39 5.45
N THR A 26 -5.57 1.39 5.26
CA THR A 26 -5.31 2.49 4.33
C THR A 26 -5.65 3.80 5.03
N GLU A 27 -4.91 4.85 4.72
CA GLU A 27 -5.17 6.20 5.21
C GLU A 27 -4.87 7.22 4.13
N ASP A 28 -5.73 8.25 4.04
CA ASP A 28 -5.56 9.34 3.10
C ASP A 28 -5.26 10.61 3.87
N PHE A 29 -4.23 11.34 3.42
CA PHE A 29 -3.87 12.64 3.98
C PHE A 29 -3.80 13.67 2.85
N ASP A 30 -3.76 14.95 3.20
CA ASP A 30 -3.69 16.03 2.21
C ASP A 30 -2.46 15.92 1.31
N TYR A 31 -1.38 15.41 1.83
CA TYR A 31 -0.10 15.32 1.12
C TYR A 31 0.16 13.94 0.50
N GLY A 32 -0.66 12.96 0.78
CA GLY A 32 -0.43 11.63 0.24
C GLY A 32 -1.38 10.59 0.76
N ARG A 33 -1.30 9.42 0.15
CA ARG A 33 -2.07 8.25 0.53
C ARG A 33 -1.13 7.16 1.00
N PHE A 34 -1.55 6.44 2.03
CA PHE A 34 -0.77 5.35 2.61
C PHE A 34 -1.58 4.07 2.65
N ALA A 35 -0.89 2.96 2.49
CA ALA A 35 -1.49 1.65 2.70
C ALA A 35 -0.47 0.76 3.40
N TRP A 36 -0.97 -0.14 4.24
CA TRP A 36 -0.13 -1.11 4.93
C TRP A 36 -0.63 -2.49 4.58
N ILE A 37 0.29 -3.32 4.13
CA ILE A 37 0.00 -4.71 3.77
C ILE A 37 0.93 -5.63 4.52
N ARG A 38 0.60 -6.90 4.52
CA ARG A 38 1.44 -7.93 5.12
C ARG A 38 1.69 -9.01 4.09
N ASP A 39 2.95 -9.36 3.85
CA ASP A 39 3.30 -10.41 2.91
C ASP A 39 3.04 -11.79 3.54
N PRO A 40 3.12 -12.88 2.74
CA PRO A 40 2.87 -14.23 3.26
C PRO A 40 3.83 -14.65 4.36
N GLU A 41 4.99 -14.01 4.45
CA GLU A 41 5.97 -14.31 5.50
C GLU A 41 5.75 -13.51 6.77
N GLY A 42 4.73 -12.63 6.77
CA GLY A 42 4.40 -11.83 7.93
C GLY A 42 5.10 -10.48 8.02
N ASN A 43 5.84 -10.08 7.00
CA ASN A 43 6.51 -8.79 6.97
C ASN A 43 5.52 -7.69 6.62
N ARG A 44 5.55 -6.60 7.38
CA ARG A 44 4.71 -5.45 7.12
C ARG A 44 5.38 -4.54 6.09
N ILE A 45 4.60 -4.11 5.10
CA ILE A 45 5.07 -3.22 4.03
C ILE A 45 4.19 -1.98 4.02
N GLU A 46 4.82 -0.81 4.04
CA GLU A 46 4.13 0.47 3.90
C GLU A 46 4.27 0.95 2.47
N ILE A 47 3.14 1.37 1.87
CA ILE A 47 3.09 1.85 0.50
C ILE A 47 2.60 3.29 0.54
N TYR A 48 3.28 4.18 -0.18
CA TYR A 48 3.01 5.60 -0.14
C TYR A 48 2.84 6.15 -1.56
N GLN A 49 1.75 6.92 -1.75
CA GLN A 49 1.53 7.67 -2.98
C GLN A 49 1.51 9.15 -2.62
N PRO A 50 2.53 9.93 -3.04
CA PRO A 50 2.49 11.37 -2.82
C PRO A 50 1.44 12.03 -3.69
N LEU A 51 0.74 13.03 -3.14
CA LEU A 51 -0.24 13.83 -3.84
C LEU A 51 0.35 15.24 -4.06
N GLY A 52 0.40 15.64 -5.29
CA GLY A 52 0.90 16.99 -5.61
C GLY A 52 2.11 17.04 -6.48
#